data_19a4a76c73c4489e99c732f359f0b018
#
_entry.id   19a4a76c73c4489e99c732f359f0b018
#
_cell.length_a   1.000
_cell.length_b   1.000
_cell.length_c   1.000
_cell.angle_alpha   90.00
_cell.angle_beta   90.00
_cell.angle_gamma   90.00
#
_symmetry.space_group_name_H-M   'P 1'
#
loop_
_entity.id
_entity.type
_entity.pdbx_description
1 polymer ?
#
loop_
_entity_poly.entity_id
_entity_poly.type
_entity_poly.pdbx_seq_one_letter_code
_entity_poly.pdbx_strand_id
1 'polypeptide(L)'
;MVHCISIDWLSLFCICKRGYWEQTPLSEHDLHPINNYSYKIAAHGTRQFKHLVEVSIENDVIAEIQYDPCSSILPADSCIVKFSNRLLYSPHLWSVVDCFLLDHALRISNISRVDVCADFNRFDTYTPVELIADFLSSKIRHTG
;
A
#
# COMPACT_ATOMS: atom_id res chain seq x y z
N MET A 1 -25.02 12.79 -6.05
CA MET A 1 -24.33 13.45 -4.92
C MET A 1 -23.19 12.52 -4.49
N VAL A 2 -21.96 12.99 -4.43
CA VAL A 2 -20.81 12.21 -3.94
C VAL A 2 -21.06 11.89 -2.47
N HIS A 3 -20.97 10.63 -2.09
CA HIS A 3 -21.22 10.18 -0.72
C HIS A 3 -19.93 10.09 0.09
N CYS A 4 -18.88 9.60 -0.54
CA CYS A 4 -17.57 9.45 0.09
C CYS A 4 -16.48 9.60 -0.98
N ILE A 5 -15.37 10.21 -0.60
CA ILE A 5 -14.12 10.19 -1.36
C ILE A 5 -13.09 9.51 -0.47
N SER A 6 -12.46 8.47 -0.97
CA SER A 6 -11.45 7.70 -0.24
C SER A 6 -10.24 7.43 -1.13
N ILE A 7 -9.14 7.06 -0.50
CA ILE A 7 -7.96 6.55 -1.20
C ILE A 7 -8.13 5.03 -1.31
N ASP A 8 -8.05 4.49 -2.53
CA ASP A 8 -8.19 3.07 -2.81
C ASP A 8 -6.84 2.38 -3.07
N TRP A 9 -5.82 3.16 -3.36
CA TRP A 9 -4.45 2.70 -3.48
C TRP A 9 -3.47 3.77 -3.06
N LEU A 10 -2.49 3.42 -2.25
CA LEU A 10 -1.37 4.28 -1.90
C LEU A 10 -0.07 3.49 -1.94
N SER A 11 0.85 3.95 -2.79
CA SER A 11 2.19 3.40 -2.93
C SER A 11 3.21 4.53 -2.93
N LEU A 12 4.17 4.46 -2.01
CA LEU A 12 5.19 5.47 -1.81
C LEU A 12 6.55 4.95 -2.24
N PHE A 13 7.29 5.76 -2.98
CA PHE A 13 8.72 5.54 -3.21
C PHE A 13 9.49 6.22 -2.09
N CYS A 14 10.19 5.43 -1.30
CA CYS A 14 10.90 5.87 -0.11
C CYS A 14 12.40 5.60 -0.22
N ILE A 15 13.17 6.36 0.54
CA ILE A 15 14.57 6.14 0.80
C ILE A 15 14.72 5.72 2.26
N CYS A 16 15.34 4.59 2.52
CA CYS A 16 15.62 4.11 3.86
C CYS A 16 17.03 4.48 4.32
N LYS A 17 17.24 4.52 5.61
CA LYS A 17 18.56 4.72 6.18
C LYS A 17 19.47 3.58 5.74
N ARG A 18 20.64 3.90 5.21
CA ARG A 18 21.63 2.91 4.74
C ARG A 18 21.94 1.91 5.86
N GLY A 19 21.88 0.62 5.54
CA GLY A 19 22.11 -0.46 6.49
C GLY A 19 20.92 -0.76 7.41
N TYR A 20 19.79 -0.06 7.26
CA TYR A 20 18.60 -0.31 8.08
C TYR A 20 18.13 -1.77 7.99
N TRP A 21 18.02 -2.30 6.76
CA TRP A 21 17.57 -3.67 6.51
C TRP A 21 18.56 -4.74 6.99
N GLU A 22 19.85 -4.40 7.04
CA GLU A 22 20.90 -5.28 7.58
C GLU A 22 20.88 -5.34 9.11
N GLN A 23 20.43 -4.27 9.76
CA GLN A 23 20.40 -4.16 11.22
C GLN A 23 19.09 -4.62 11.84
N THR A 24 18.01 -4.64 11.07
CA THR A 24 16.69 -5.09 11.53
C THR A 24 16.49 -6.53 11.07
N PRO A 25 16.51 -7.51 11.95
CA PRO A 25 16.24 -8.90 11.58
C PRO A 25 14.78 -8.97 11.12
N LEU A 26 14.59 -9.09 9.81
CA LEU A 26 13.30 -9.37 9.20
C LEU A 26 13.12 -10.89 9.17
N SER A 27 12.78 -11.50 10.29
CA SER A 27 12.42 -12.91 10.33
C SER A 27 10.90 -13.04 10.36
N GLU A 28 10.38 -14.13 9.82
CA GLU A 28 8.93 -14.42 9.75
C GLU A 28 8.25 -14.45 11.13
N HIS A 29 9.01 -14.46 12.21
CA HIS A 29 8.53 -14.63 13.58
C HIS A 29 8.95 -13.53 14.55
N ASP A 30 9.74 -12.55 14.08
CA ASP A 30 10.21 -11.49 14.98
C ASP A 30 9.18 -10.36 15.05
N LEU A 31 8.64 -10.18 16.24
CA LEU A 31 7.87 -8.98 16.58
C LEU A 31 8.86 -7.83 16.76
N HIS A 32 8.64 -6.73 16.09
CA HIS A 32 9.41 -5.52 16.35
C HIS A 32 9.08 -5.00 17.75
N PRO A 33 10.06 -4.90 18.67
CA PRO A 33 9.79 -4.66 20.08
C PRO A 33 9.12 -3.32 20.39
N ILE A 34 9.18 -2.34 19.46
CA ILE A 34 8.66 -1.00 19.70
C ILE A 34 7.18 -0.89 19.40
N ASN A 35 6.68 -1.52 18.29
CA ASN A 35 5.31 -1.32 17.80
C ASN A 35 4.57 -2.60 17.45
N ASN A 36 4.99 -3.74 17.95
CA ASN A 36 4.35 -5.04 17.69
C ASN A 36 4.20 -5.38 16.20
N TYR A 37 5.12 -4.92 15.36
CA TYR A 37 5.14 -5.34 13.96
C TYR A 37 5.58 -6.80 13.84
N SER A 38 4.90 -7.52 12.99
CA SER A 38 5.34 -8.82 12.49
C SER A 38 5.67 -8.73 11.01
N TYR A 39 6.70 -9.46 10.60
CA TYR A 39 7.22 -9.43 9.24
C TYR A 39 7.15 -10.82 8.63
N LYS A 40 6.59 -10.91 7.44
CA LYS A 40 6.57 -12.13 6.65
C LYS A 40 7.31 -11.89 5.34
N ILE A 41 8.44 -12.57 5.18
CA ILE A 41 9.29 -12.43 3.98
C ILE A 41 8.70 -13.34 2.89
N ALA A 42 8.43 -12.76 1.72
CA ALA A 42 8.02 -13.53 0.56
C ALA A 42 9.19 -14.35 0.00
N ALA A 43 8.92 -15.54 -0.51
CA ALA A 43 9.93 -16.42 -1.12
C ALA A 43 10.63 -15.78 -2.33
N HIS A 44 9.96 -14.83 -2.99
CA HIS A 44 10.48 -14.13 -4.17
C HIS A 44 10.17 -12.64 -4.06
N GLY A 45 11.08 -11.82 -4.56
CA GLY A 45 10.87 -10.39 -4.74
C GLY A 45 9.98 -10.07 -5.93
N THR A 46 10.07 -8.84 -6.39
CA THR A 46 9.36 -8.35 -7.58
C THR A 46 10.34 -8.20 -8.76
N ARG A 47 9.81 -7.78 -9.92
CA ARG A 47 10.67 -7.47 -11.08
C ARG A 47 11.68 -6.34 -10.79
N GLN A 48 11.35 -5.43 -9.88
CA GLN A 48 12.15 -4.23 -9.60
C GLN A 48 13.00 -4.37 -8.33
N PHE A 49 12.58 -5.21 -7.37
CA PHE A 49 13.21 -5.36 -6.07
C PHE A 49 13.43 -6.84 -5.74
N LYS A 50 14.57 -7.16 -5.14
CA LYS A 50 14.92 -8.55 -4.82
C LYS A 50 14.11 -9.12 -3.68
N HIS A 51 13.64 -8.27 -2.78
CA HIS A 51 12.94 -8.67 -1.56
C HIS A 51 11.56 -8.01 -1.46
N LEU A 52 10.62 -8.77 -0.94
CA LEU A 52 9.27 -8.34 -0.58
C LEU A 52 8.98 -8.82 0.83
N VAL A 53 8.47 -7.94 1.67
CA VAL A 53 8.04 -8.25 3.03
C VAL A 53 6.66 -7.68 3.29
N GLU A 54 5.77 -8.51 3.83
CA GLU A 54 4.49 -8.08 4.40
C GLU A 54 4.71 -7.64 5.85
N VAL A 55 4.15 -6.51 6.22
CA VAL A 55 4.19 -5.98 7.57
C VAL A 55 2.80 -5.96 8.15
N SER A 56 2.64 -6.57 9.32
CA SER A 56 1.36 -6.69 10.02
C SER A 56 1.44 -6.13 11.44
N ILE A 57 0.31 -5.65 11.94
CA ILE A 57 0.07 -5.35 13.35
C ILE A 57 -1.10 -6.23 13.79
N GLU A 58 -0.93 -7.00 14.88
CA GLU A 58 -1.99 -7.87 15.44
C GLU A 58 -2.65 -8.80 14.39
N ASN A 59 -1.86 -9.36 13.48
CA ASN A 59 -2.27 -10.20 12.35
C ASN A 59 -2.95 -9.46 11.17
N ASP A 60 -3.11 -8.16 11.23
CA ASP A 60 -3.61 -7.37 10.12
C ASP A 60 -2.46 -6.86 9.27
N VAL A 61 -2.41 -7.26 8.00
CA VAL A 61 -1.44 -6.74 7.04
C VAL A 61 -1.75 -5.26 6.81
N ILE A 62 -0.80 -4.40 7.15
CA ILE A 62 -0.92 -2.95 6.99
C ILE A 62 -0.15 -2.42 5.79
N ALA A 63 0.98 -3.06 5.44
CA ALA A 63 1.81 -2.64 4.33
C ALA A 63 2.62 -3.80 3.73
N GLU A 64 3.05 -3.61 2.49
CA GLU A 64 4.10 -4.37 1.82
C GLU A 64 5.29 -3.45 1.58
N ILE A 65 6.51 -3.92 1.86
CA ILE A 65 7.75 -3.21 1.55
C ILE A 65 8.54 -4.02 0.53
N GLN A 66 8.89 -3.39 -0.59
CA GLN A 66 9.77 -3.94 -1.60
C GLN A 66 11.11 -3.21 -1.51
N TYR A 67 12.21 -3.92 -1.32
CA TYR A 67 13.52 -3.32 -1.09
C TYR A 67 14.66 -4.10 -1.78
N ASP A 68 15.86 -3.55 -1.79
CA ASP A 68 17.04 -4.00 -2.53
C ASP A 68 16.75 -4.03 -4.04
N PRO A 69 16.90 -2.88 -4.72
CA PRO A 69 16.57 -2.76 -6.14
C PRO A 69 17.43 -3.67 -7.02
N CYS A 70 16.81 -4.29 -8.02
CA CYS A 70 17.50 -5.13 -9.01
C CYS A 70 18.36 -4.32 -9.99
N SER A 71 18.10 -3.02 -10.13
CA SER A 71 18.75 -2.14 -11.09
C SER A 71 19.60 -1.08 -10.39
N SER A 72 20.79 -0.81 -10.92
CA SER A 72 21.68 0.27 -10.47
C SER A 72 21.15 1.69 -10.80
N ILE A 73 20.07 1.80 -11.57
CA ILE A 73 19.41 3.08 -11.86
C ILE A 73 18.71 3.62 -10.62
N LEU A 74 18.17 2.72 -9.78
CA LEU A 74 17.53 3.10 -8.52
C LEU A 74 18.60 3.24 -7.42
N PRO A 75 18.43 4.20 -6.49
CA PRO A 75 19.26 4.27 -5.30
C PRO A 75 19.24 2.95 -4.53
N ALA A 76 20.40 2.50 -4.05
CA ALA A 76 20.54 1.20 -3.35
C ALA A 76 19.70 1.13 -2.06
N ASP A 77 19.43 2.29 -1.44
CA ASP A 77 18.63 2.45 -0.23
C ASP A 77 17.16 2.78 -0.52
N SER A 78 16.73 2.65 -1.78
CA SER A 78 15.33 2.88 -2.16
C SER A 78 14.45 1.67 -1.89
N CYS A 79 13.20 1.94 -1.59
CA CYS A 79 12.16 0.94 -1.44
C CYS A 79 10.81 1.48 -1.91
N ILE A 80 9.86 0.58 -2.15
CA ILE A 80 8.46 0.92 -2.36
C ILE A 80 7.67 0.38 -1.17
N VAL A 81 6.85 1.24 -0.58
CA VAL A 81 5.87 0.88 0.44
C VAL A 81 4.49 0.98 -0.17
N LYS A 82 3.75 -0.13 -0.16
CA LYS A 82 2.35 -0.19 -0.56
C LYS A 82 1.50 -0.45 0.66
N PHE A 83 0.56 0.44 0.96
CA PHE A 83 -0.34 0.26 2.08
C PHE A 83 -1.55 -0.60 1.71
N SER A 84 -2.04 -1.38 2.66
CA SER A 84 -3.20 -2.25 2.46
C SER A 84 -4.50 -1.44 2.39
N ASN A 85 -5.48 -1.93 1.63
CA ASN A 85 -6.80 -1.30 1.53
C ASN A 85 -7.47 -1.17 2.90
N ARG A 86 -7.27 -2.15 3.78
CA ARG A 86 -7.82 -2.09 5.14
C ARG A 86 -7.33 -0.87 5.92
N LEU A 87 -6.05 -0.52 5.79
CA LEU A 87 -5.50 0.68 6.38
C LEU A 87 -6.03 1.94 5.70
N LEU A 88 -6.16 1.93 4.35
CA LEU A 88 -6.60 3.09 3.59
C LEU A 88 -8.02 3.55 3.95
N TYR A 89 -8.88 2.63 4.39
CA TYR A 89 -10.23 2.94 4.87
C TYR A 89 -10.31 3.21 6.38
N SER A 90 -9.18 3.18 7.08
CA SER A 90 -9.13 3.49 8.51
C SER A 90 -9.23 5.01 8.76
N PRO A 91 -9.97 5.44 9.79
CA PRO A 91 -9.98 6.85 10.20
C PRO A 91 -8.62 7.32 10.73
N HIS A 92 -7.73 6.38 11.06
CA HIS A 92 -6.38 6.65 11.58
C HIS A 92 -5.28 6.51 10.52
N LEU A 93 -5.65 6.46 9.23
CA LEU A 93 -4.72 6.25 8.11
C LEU A 93 -3.41 7.04 8.27
N TRP A 94 -3.51 8.36 8.36
CA TRP A 94 -2.32 9.21 8.31
C TRP A 94 -1.43 9.06 9.54
N SER A 95 -2.01 8.90 10.74
CA SER A 95 -1.22 8.66 11.95
C SER A 95 -0.49 7.30 11.89
N VAL A 96 -1.12 6.27 11.34
CA VAL A 96 -0.45 4.96 11.16
C VAL A 96 0.64 5.05 10.09
N VAL A 97 0.38 5.74 8.97
CA VAL A 97 1.40 5.95 7.93
C VAL A 97 2.61 6.71 8.47
N ASP A 98 2.40 7.80 9.21
CA ASP A 98 3.48 8.59 9.79
C ASP A 98 4.30 7.77 10.80
N CYS A 99 3.65 7.06 11.72
CA CYS A 99 4.33 6.17 12.66
C CYS A 99 5.11 5.09 11.91
N PHE A 100 4.49 4.44 10.91
CA PHE A 100 5.12 3.40 10.11
C PHE A 100 6.40 3.89 9.45
N LEU A 101 6.37 5.06 8.82
CA LEU A 101 7.53 5.65 8.14
C LEU A 101 8.66 5.99 9.13
N LEU A 102 8.31 6.53 10.30
CA LEU A 102 9.26 6.85 11.36
C LEU A 102 9.91 5.59 11.92
N ASP A 103 9.12 4.57 12.26
CA ASP A 103 9.58 3.33 12.86
C ASP A 103 10.52 2.53 11.94
N HIS A 104 10.27 2.61 10.63
CA HIS A 104 11.10 1.95 9.62
C HIS A 104 12.20 2.88 9.06
N ALA A 105 12.42 4.06 9.66
CA ALA A 105 13.40 5.05 9.21
C ALA A 105 13.27 5.39 7.70
N LEU A 106 12.04 5.48 7.21
CA LEU A 106 11.73 5.75 5.81
C LEU A 106 11.47 7.24 5.60
N ARG A 107 12.00 7.79 4.52
CA ARG A 107 11.73 9.14 4.04
C ARG A 107 11.05 9.06 2.68
N ILE A 108 9.88 9.65 2.55
CA ILE A 108 9.18 9.75 1.27
C ILE A 108 10.05 10.57 0.30
N SER A 109 10.31 10.02 -0.86
CA SER A 109 10.93 10.70 -1.98
C SER A 109 9.89 11.08 -3.04
N ASN A 110 8.92 10.19 -3.28
CA ASN A 110 7.86 10.40 -4.26
C ASN A 110 6.63 9.55 -3.96
N ILE A 111 5.48 9.95 -4.47
CA ILE A 111 4.29 9.09 -4.53
C ILE A 111 4.41 8.26 -5.80
N SER A 112 4.53 6.94 -5.65
CA SER A 112 4.63 6.02 -6.79
C SER A 112 3.27 5.82 -7.46
N ARG A 113 2.22 5.70 -6.64
CA ARG A 113 0.83 5.58 -7.11
C ARG A 113 -0.15 6.01 -6.03
N VAL A 114 -1.18 6.73 -6.44
CA VAL A 114 -2.36 6.99 -5.63
C VAL A 114 -3.60 6.84 -6.51
N ASP A 115 -4.57 6.02 -6.07
CA ASP A 115 -5.87 5.90 -6.69
C ASP A 115 -6.90 6.51 -5.72
N VAL A 116 -7.77 7.36 -6.26
CA VAL A 116 -8.84 7.99 -5.49
C VAL A 116 -10.17 7.41 -5.96
N CYS A 117 -10.94 6.90 -5.03
CA CYS A 117 -12.28 6.39 -5.25
C CYS A 117 -13.32 7.44 -4.83
N ALA A 118 -14.37 7.59 -5.62
CA ALA A 118 -15.53 8.39 -5.28
C ALA A 118 -16.78 7.51 -5.30
N ASP A 119 -17.39 7.33 -4.13
CA ASP A 119 -18.60 6.55 -4.00
C ASP A 119 -19.83 7.43 -4.17
N PHE A 120 -20.72 7.00 -5.06
CA PHE A 120 -22.00 7.64 -5.34
C PHE A 120 -23.12 6.70 -4.92
N ASN A 121 -24.06 7.18 -4.16
CA ASN A 121 -25.27 6.43 -3.83
C ASN A 121 -26.47 6.84 -4.69
N ARG A 122 -26.29 7.83 -5.57
CA ARG A 122 -27.33 8.35 -6.44
C ARG A 122 -26.76 8.88 -7.74
N PHE A 123 -27.32 8.43 -8.84
CA PHE A 123 -27.04 8.94 -10.18
C PHE A 123 -28.30 9.67 -10.67
N ASP A 124 -28.12 10.79 -11.38
CA ASP A 124 -29.25 11.61 -11.84
C ASP A 124 -30.16 10.84 -12.83
N THR A 125 -29.57 9.91 -13.61
CA THR A 125 -30.23 9.16 -14.67
C THR A 125 -30.34 7.66 -14.43
N TYR A 126 -29.67 7.13 -13.41
CA TYR A 126 -29.63 5.69 -13.12
C TYR A 126 -29.78 5.41 -11.63
N THR A 127 -30.50 4.37 -11.31
CA THR A 127 -30.33 3.70 -10.03
C THR A 127 -29.10 2.77 -10.09
N PRO A 128 -28.46 2.43 -8.98
CA PRO A 128 -27.35 1.45 -8.96
C PRO A 128 -27.73 0.11 -9.61
N VAL A 129 -28.97 -0.34 -9.44
CA VAL A 129 -29.47 -1.59 -10.02
C VAL A 129 -29.56 -1.50 -11.54
N GLU A 130 -30.09 -0.41 -12.08
CA GLU A 130 -30.17 -0.17 -13.53
C GLU A 130 -28.78 -0.07 -14.15
N LEU A 131 -27.84 0.63 -13.49
CA LEU A 131 -26.45 0.74 -13.95
C LEU A 131 -25.81 -0.63 -14.04
N ILE A 132 -25.95 -1.49 -13.01
CA ILE A 132 -25.42 -2.85 -13.00
C ILE A 132 -26.07 -3.68 -14.11
N ALA A 133 -27.41 -3.60 -14.28
CA ALA A 133 -28.13 -4.33 -15.32
C ALA A 133 -27.65 -3.91 -16.72
N ASP A 134 -27.47 -2.63 -16.98
CA ASP A 134 -26.99 -2.12 -18.26
C ASP A 134 -25.51 -2.46 -18.53
N PHE A 135 -24.69 -2.49 -17.49
CA PHE A 135 -23.32 -3.00 -17.58
C PHE A 135 -23.28 -4.49 -17.93
N LEU A 136 -24.06 -5.32 -17.22
CA LEU A 136 -24.12 -6.77 -17.47
C LEU A 136 -24.72 -7.11 -18.84
N SER A 137 -25.65 -6.27 -19.35
CA SER A 137 -26.22 -6.44 -20.69
C SER A 137 -25.34 -5.86 -21.81
N SER A 138 -24.13 -5.42 -21.50
CA SER A 138 -23.17 -4.80 -22.44
C SER A 138 -23.66 -3.51 -23.12
N LYS A 139 -24.68 -2.85 -22.57
CA LYS A 139 -25.12 -1.54 -23.04
C LYS A 139 -24.11 -0.43 -22.68
N ILE A 140 -23.42 -0.62 -21.54
CA ILE A 140 -22.33 0.24 -21.10
C ILE A 140 -21.03 -0.55 -21.24
N ARG A 141 -20.06 -0.01 -21.96
CA ARG A 141 -18.76 -0.65 -22.16
C ARG A 141 -17.74 -0.06 -21.19
N HIS A 142 -16.97 -0.94 -20.56
CA HIS A 142 -15.76 -0.56 -19.86
C HIS A 142 -14.67 -0.22 -20.88
N THR A 143 -14.19 1.03 -20.88
CA THR A 143 -12.98 1.46 -21.61
C THR A 143 -11.87 1.53 -20.56
N GLY A 144 -11.11 0.46 -20.42
CA GLY A 144 -9.89 0.42 -19.61
C GLY A 144 -8.70 0.80 -20.44
#